data_c38954a1f095d18862c9bfc60004bf2b
#
_entry.id   c38954a1f095d18862c9bfc60004bf2b
#
_cell.length_a   1.000
_cell.length_b   1.000
_cell.length_c   1.000
_cell.angle_alpha   90.00
_cell.angle_beta   90.00
_cell.angle_gamma   90.00
#
_symmetry.space_group_name_H-M   'P 1'
#
loop_
_entity.id
_entity.type
_entity.pdbx_description
1 polymer ?
#
loop_
_entity_poly.entity_id
_entity_poly.type
_entity_poly.pdbx_seq_one_letter_code
_entity_poly.pdbx_strand_id
1 'polypeptide(L)'
;MTLKKRLLALCMAVVMVFSLCSISAFAAAPTDDKQPVVIGRYDAPLSECLEPGMAMQVGIANVWVNSYATYDKNDGVQVHVELYVPWYSSPKPEFTGMTGNVKLTMNGQSTSKYFSEVATGDETISTDVDTGRKASSGTSGTVFVSGTAVALNALANGGQFSISYDITIP
;
A
#
# COMPACT_ATOMS: atom_id res chain seq x y z
N MET A 1 36.27 39.22 -32.20
CA MET A 1 35.13 38.38 -31.75
C MET A 1 34.31 39.18 -30.76
N THR A 2 33.07 39.52 -31.09
CA THR A 2 32.25 40.46 -30.30
C THR A 2 31.81 39.83 -28.97
N LEU A 3 31.67 40.63 -27.92
CA LEU A 3 31.28 40.21 -26.56
C LEU A 3 30.04 39.30 -26.55
N LYS A 4 29.07 39.58 -27.43
CA LYS A 4 27.84 38.76 -27.62
C LYS A 4 28.12 37.32 -28.05
N LYS A 5 29.12 37.10 -28.91
CA LYS A 5 29.52 35.73 -29.37
C LYS A 5 30.19 34.94 -28.25
N ARG A 6 30.98 35.59 -27.38
CA ARG A 6 31.60 34.96 -26.21
C ARG A 6 30.57 34.59 -25.14
N LEU A 7 29.55 35.44 -24.91
CA LEU A 7 28.48 35.16 -23.96
C LEU A 7 27.61 33.99 -24.42
N LEU A 8 27.28 33.92 -25.74
CA LEU A 8 26.49 32.81 -26.30
C LEU A 8 27.25 31.48 -26.21
N ALA A 9 28.55 31.47 -26.46
CA ALA A 9 29.38 30.26 -26.32
C ALA A 9 29.47 29.78 -24.86
N LEU A 10 29.53 30.72 -23.90
CA LEU A 10 29.53 30.39 -22.47
C LEU A 10 28.21 29.78 -22.02
N CYS A 11 27.06 30.34 -22.45
CA CYS A 11 25.75 29.81 -22.15
C CYS A 11 25.54 28.39 -22.73
N MET A 12 26.01 28.15 -23.97
CA MET A 12 25.93 26.80 -24.60
C MET A 12 26.79 25.78 -23.88
N ALA A 13 27.98 26.16 -23.40
CA ALA A 13 28.85 25.28 -22.64
C ALA A 13 28.25 24.90 -21.28
N VAL A 14 27.61 25.85 -20.60
CA VAL A 14 26.92 25.60 -19.31
C VAL A 14 25.72 24.67 -19.48
N VAL A 15 24.93 24.85 -20.55
CA VAL A 15 23.79 23.96 -20.84
C VAL A 15 24.25 22.53 -21.14
N MET A 16 25.36 22.37 -21.87
CA MET A 16 25.92 21.02 -22.15
C MET A 16 26.46 20.33 -20.88
N VAL A 17 27.06 21.07 -19.96
CA VAL A 17 27.55 20.50 -18.69
C VAL A 17 26.38 20.05 -17.81
N PHE A 18 25.28 20.81 -17.74
CA PHE A 18 24.08 20.39 -16.99
C PHE A 18 23.36 19.20 -17.61
N SER A 19 23.36 19.05 -18.94
CA SER A 19 22.74 17.88 -19.60
C SER A 19 23.59 16.61 -19.46
N LEU A 20 24.89 16.71 -19.27
CA LEU A 20 25.78 15.55 -19.02
C LEU A 20 25.75 15.12 -17.54
N CYS A 21 25.50 16.05 -16.60
CA CYS A 21 25.37 15.69 -15.17
C CYS A 21 24.03 15.02 -14.82
N SER A 22 22.99 15.20 -15.65
CA SER A 22 21.68 14.56 -15.41
C SER A 22 21.59 13.09 -15.88
N ILE A 23 22.56 12.59 -16.65
CA ILE A 23 22.56 11.19 -17.11
C ILE A 23 23.30 10.26 -16.13
N SER A 24 24.13 10.78 -15.25
CA SER A 24 24.85 9.96 -14.26
C SER A 24 24.13 9.76 -12.92
N ALA A 25 22.95 10.34 -12.74
CA ALA A 25 22.16 10.17 -11.52
C ALA A 25 21.21 8.95 -11.56
N PHE A 26 21.17 8.22 -12.67
CA PHE A 26 20.52 6.91 -12.76
C PHE A 26 21.53 5.74 -12.79
N ALA A 27 22.73 5.92 -12.23
CA ALA A 27 23.44 4.78 -11.72
C ALA A 27 22.54 4.19 -10.63
N ALA A 28 21.96 3.02 -10.89
CA ALA A 28 21.14 2.30 -9.92
C ALA A 28 21.84 2.39 -8.58
N ALA A 29 21.19 3.02 -7.60
CA ALA A 29 21.64 2.91 -6.22
C ALA A 29 21.84 1.41 -5.99
N PRO A 30 22.91 0.98 -5.30
CA PRO A 30 23.06 -0.41 -4.95
C PRO A 30 21.73 -0.76 -4.27
N THR A 31 20.97 -1.69 -4.84
CA THR A 31 19.80 -2.27 -4.24
C THR A 31 20.32 -2.88 -2.95
N ASP A 32 20.08 -2.19 -1.84
CA ASP A 32 20.32 -2.77 -0.52
C ASP A 32 19.42 -4.01 -0.50
N ASP A 33 20.03 -5.20 -0.50
CA ASP A 33 19.34 -6.51 -0.56
C ASP A 33 18.39 -6.73 0.65
N LYS A 34 18.15 -5.67 1.44
CA LYS A 34 17.40 -5.66 2.69
C LYS A 34 16.06 -4.91 2.63
N GLN A 35 15.71 -4.25 1.53
CA GLN A 35 14.40 -3.60 1.48
C GLN A 35 13.32 -4.60 1.07
N PRO A 36 12.21 -4.70 1.86
CA PRO A 36 11.09 -5.55 1.50
C PRO A 36 10.48 -5.10 0.17
N VAL A 37 10.23 -6.06 -0.71
CA VAL A 37 9.67 -5.81 -2.04
C VAL A 37 8.16 -5.96 -1.99
N VAL A 38 7.42 -4.99 -2.54
CA VAL A 38 5.96 -5.11 -2.70
C VAL A 38 5.65 -6.18 -3.75
N ILE A 39 4.89 -7.21 -3.35
CA ILE A 39 4.59 -8.40 -4.16
C ILE A 39 3.12 -8.51 -4.57
N GLY A 40 2.25 -7.65 -4.06
CA GLY A 40 0.85 -7.53 -4.42
C GLY A 40 0.19 -6.37 -3.68
N ARG A 41 -0.90 -5.84 -4.26
CA ARG A 41 -1.60 -4.67 -3.71
C ARG A 41 -3.08 -4.67 -4.09
N TYR A 42 -3.90 -4.12 -3.21
CA TYR A 42 -5.30 -3.80 -3.41
C TYR A 42 -5.60 -2.39 -2.88
N ASP A 43 -6.44 -1.63 -3.60
CA ASP A 43 -6.85 -0.28 -3.18
C ASP A 43 -8.22 0.03 -3.79
N ALA A 44 -9.25 0.21 -2.95
CA ALA A 44 -10.62 0.49 -3.39
C ALA A 44 -11.46 1.18 -2.30
N PRO A 45 -12.56 1.85 -2.68
CA PRO A 45 -13.53 2.36 -1.71
C PRO A 45 -14.09 1.25 -0.81
N LEU A 46 -14.27 1.56 0.47
CA LEU A 46 -14.84 0.62 1.46
C LEU A 46 -16.21 0.06 1.02
N SER A 47 -17.00 0.87 0.30
CA SER A 47 -18.31 0.46 -0.25
C SER A 47 -18.22 -0.69 -1.27
N GLU A 48 -17.04 -0.91 -1.87
CA GLU A 48 -16.80 -1.96 -2.87
C GLU A 48 -16.09 -3.19 -2.27
N CYS A 49 -15.72 -3.14 -0.98
CA CYS A 49 -14.90 -4.13 -0.31
C CYS A 49 -15.74 -5.15 0.49
N LEU A 50 -16.68 -5.81 -0.14
CA LEU A 50 -17.49 -6.88 0.47
C LEU A 50 -17.38 -8.18 -0.30
N GLU A 51 -17.59 -9.30 0.40
CA GLU A 51 -17.74 -10.60 -0.26
C GLU A 51 -19.00 -10.62 -1.16
N PRO A 52 -18.95 -11.37 -2.28
CA PRO A 52 -20.11 -11.55 -3.14
C PRO A 52 -21.32 -12.07 -2.36
N GLY A 53 -22.44 -11.37 -2.47
CA GLY A 53 -23.70 -11.71 -1.78
C GLY A 53 -23.97 -10.97 -0.47
N MET A 54 -23.02 -10.19 0.04
CA MET A 54 -23.29 -9.27 1.14
C MET A 54 -24.03 -8.02 0.65
N ALA A 55 -24.98 -7.53 1.43
CA ALA A 55 -25.69 -6.31 1.10
C ALA A 55 -24.82 -5.08 1.38
N MET A 56 -24.63 -4.25 0.36
CA MET A 56 -23.95 -2.98 0.49
C MET A 56 -24.79 -2.01 1.34
N GLN A 57 -24.16 -1.43 2.35
CA GLN A 57 -24.75 -0.38 3.17
C GLN A 57 -24.04 0.95 2.89
N VAL A 58 -24.84 1.98 2.63
CA VAL A 58 -24.29 3.31 2.35
C VAL A 58 -23.92 3.98 3.68
N GLY A 59 -22.65 4.37 3.82
CA GLY A 59 -22.17 5.21 4.90
C GLY A 59 -22.05 6.66 4.48
N ILE A 60 -21.82 7.53 5.45
CA ILE A 60 -21.68 8.98 5.22
C ILE A 60 -20.25 9.31 4.79
N ALA A 61 -19.27 8.56 5.30
CA ALA A 61 -17.85 8.83 5.08
C ALA A 61 -17.30 8.03 3.88
N ASN A 62 -16.57 8.72 3.01
CA ASN A 62 -15.86 8.09 1.91
C ASN A 62 -14.50 7.59 2.40
N VAL A 63 -14.42 6.30 2.73
CA VAL A 63 -13.23 5.61 3.22
C VAL A 63 -12.73 4.64 2.16
N TRP A 64 -11.41 4.52 2.07
CA TRP A 64 -10.74 3.57 1.19
C TRP A 64 -10.02 2.51 2.02
N VAL A 65 -9.97 1.31 1.46
CA VAL A 65 -9.18 0.20 1.97
C VAL A 65 -7.97 0.04 1.07
N ASN A 66 -6.79 0.18 1.64
CA ASN A 66 -5.51 -0.10 1.00
C ASN A 66 -4.87 -1.31 1.71
N SER A 67 -4.46 -2.31 0.94
CA SER A 67 -3.67 -3.41 1.47
C SER A 67 -2.60 -3.79 0.47
N TYR A 68 -1.40 -4.04 0.96
CA TYR A 68 -0.31 -4.54 0.14
C TYR A 68 0.50 -5.58 0.89
N ALA A 69 1.04 -6.53 0.17
CA ALA A 69 1.96 -7.51 0.71
C ALA A 69 3.39 -7.18 0.32
N THR A 70 4.30 -7.32 1.26
CA THR A 70 5.74 -7.22 1.03
C THR A 70 6.41 -8.56 1.33
N TYR A 71 7.57 -8.78 0.73
CA TYR A 71 8.39 -9.97 0.97
C TYR A 71 9.83 -9.59 1.29
N ASP A 72 10.35 -10.17 2.36
CA ASP A 72 11.75 -10.20 2.70
C ASP A 72 12.20 -11.66 2.90
N LYS A 73 13.42 -12.00 2.46
CA LYS A 73 13.95 -13.38 2.58
C LYS A 73 14.12 -13.84 4.04
N ASN A 74 14.36 -12.91 4.95
CA ASN A 74 14.56 -13.20 6.37
C ASN A 74 13.24 -13.28 7.13
N ASP A 75 12.32 -12.35 6.85
CA ASP A 75 11.08 -12.19 7.62
C ASP A 75 9.88 -12.86 6.93
N GLY A 76 9.94 -13.04 5.61
CA GLY A 76 8.86 -13.66 4.83
C GLY A 76 7.85 -12.64 4.34
N VAL A 77 6.59 -13.07 4.22
CA VAL A 77 5.48 -12.22 3.74
C VAL A 77 4.88 -11.45 4.91
N GLN A 78 4.89 -10.11 4.80
CA GLN A 78 4.15 -9.19 5.65
C GLN A 78 3.01 -8.56 4.86
N VAL A 79 1.87 -8.33 5.52
CA VAL A 79 0.68 -7.72 4.91
C VAL A 79 0.34 -6.45 5.66
N HIS A 80 0.38 -5.34 4.95
CA HIS A 80 -0.10 -4.04 5.42
C HIS A 80 -1.60 -3.92 5.16
N VAL A 81 -2.35 -3.42 6.13
CA VAL A 81 -3.79 -3.14 6.02
C VAL A 81 -4.04 -1.74 6.54
N GLU A 82 -4.65 -0.90 5.71
CA GLU A 82 -4.91 0.50 6.02
C GLU A 82 -6.32 0.89 5.59
N LEU A 83 -7.02 1.61 6.44
CA LEU A 83 -8.19 2.39 6.04
C LEU A 83 -7.84 3.86 6.14
N TYR A 84 -8.11 4.61 5.08
CA TYR A 84 -7.78 6.02 4.98
C TYR A 84 -8.89 6.82 4.32
N VAL A 85 -8.86 8.13 4.56
CA VAL A 85 -9.79 9.08 3.96
C VAL A 85 -9.06 9.87 2.89
N PRO A 86 -9.52 9.85 1.64
CA PRO A 86 -8.98 10.73 0.61
C PRO A 86 -9.10 12.20 1.03
N TRP A 87 -8.07 12.99 0.73
CA TRP A 87 -7.99 14.41 1.12
C TRP A 87 -9.20 15.28 0.72
N TYR A 88 -9.91 14.88 -0.35
CA TYR A 88 -11.09 15.58 -0.88
C TYR A 88 -12.41 15.14 -0.22
N SER A 89 -12.39 14.17 0.68
CA SER A 89 -13.60 13.63 1.32
C SER A 89 -14.08 14.49 2.47
N SER A 90 -15.42 14.59 2.59
CA SER A 90 -16.09 15.23 3.72
C SER A 90 -17.48 14.58 3.88
N PRO A 91 -17.93 14.25 5.10
CA PRO A 91 -17.21 14.37 6.37
C PRO A 91 -16.06 13.36 6.47
N LYS A 92 -15.02 13.70 7.25
CA LYS A 92 -13.92 12.78 7.55
C LYS A 92 -14.32 11.92 8.75
N PRO A 93 -14.15 10.60 8.69
CA PRO A 93 -14.30 9.73 9.86
C PRO A 93 -13.14 9.92 10.83
N GLU A 94 -13.40 9.68 12.09
CA GLU A 94 -12.40 9.58 13.13
C GLU A 94 -12.37 8.12 13.59
N PHE A 95 -11.36 7.36 13.16
CA PHE A 95 -11.22 5.96 13.50
C PHE A 95 -10.90 5.79 14.99
N THR A 96 -11.57 4.81 15.62
CA THR A 96 -11.32 4.43 17.01
C THR A 96 -10.79 3.01 17.15
N GLY A 97 -10.91 2.19 16.11
CA GLY A 97 -10.35 0.85 16.12
C GLY A 97 -10.54 0.12 14.80
N MET A 98 -9.73 -0.91 14.62
CA MET A 98 -9.82 -1.85 13.49
C MET A 98 -9.43 -3.25 13.98
N THR A 99 -10.22 -4.25 13.60
CA THR A 99 -9.94 -5.66 13.91
C THR A 99 -10.18 -6.51 12.69
N GLY A 100 -9.47 -7.64 12.58
CA GLY A 100 -9.69 -8.52 11.44
C GLY A 100 -8.73 -9.69 11.37
N ASN A 101 -8.73 -10.33 10.21
CA ASN A 101 -7.87 -11.45 9.90
C ASN A 101 -7.21 -11.29 8.53
N VAL A 102 -5.95 -11.65 8.45
CA VAL A 102 -5.23 -11.87 7.20
C VAL A 102 -5.07 -13.37 6.99
N LYS A 103 -5.51 -13.88 5.85
CA LYS A 103 -5.28 -15.27 5.42
C LYS A 103 -4.40 -15.25 4.17
N LEU A 104 -3.22 -15.83 4.28
CA LEU A 104 -2.30 -16.02 3.18
C LEU A 104 -2.35 -17.49 2.74
N THR A 105 -2.61 -17.74 1.46
CA THR A 105 -2.60 -19.07 0.85
C THR A 105 -1.50 -19.14 -0.19
N MET A 106 -0.54 -20.06 -0.03
CA MET A 106 0.54 -20.34 -0.99
C MET A 106 0.77 -21.85 -1.05
N ASN A 107 0.97 -22.40 -2.26
CA ASN A 107 1.21 -23.83 -2.47
C ASN A 107 0.13 -24.73 -1.81
N GLY A 108 -1.14 -24.31 -1.85
CA GLY A 108 -2.25 -25.05 -1.24
C GLY A 108 -2.30 -25.02 0.30
N GLN A 109 -1.36 -24.34 0.95
CA GLN A 109 -1.34 -24.17 2.40
C GLN A 109 -1.78 -22.76 2.79
N SER A 110 -2.62 -22.66 3.81
CA SER A 110 -3.11 -21.37 4.34
C SER A 110 -2.54 -21.10 5.72
N THR A 111 -2.22 -19.83 5.97
CA THR A 111 -1.89 -19.27 7.29
C THR A 111 -2.85 -18.13 7.56
N SER A 112 -3.46 -18.10 8.75
CA SER A 112 -4.32 -17.00 9.18
C SER A 112 -3.73 -16.31 10.40
N LYS A 113 -3.78 -14.99 10.41
CA LYS A 113 -3.32 -14.14 11.51
C LYS A 113 -4.40 -13.11 11.84
N TYR A 114 -4.69 -12.97 13.11
CA TYR A 114 -5.58 -11.94 13.63
C TYR A 114 -4.81 -10.64 13.84
N PHE A 115 -5.47 -9.51 13.62
CA PHE A 115 -4.97 -8.18 13.95
C PHE A 115 -6.02 -7.37 14.72
N SER A 116 -5.53 -6.45 15.54
CA SER A 116 -6.37 -5.51 16.28
C SER A 116 -5.58 -4.23 16.53
N GLU A 117 -6.11 -3.10 16.09
CA GLU A 117 -5.56 -1.77 16.27
C GLU A 117 -6.56 -0.86 16.98
N VAL A 118 -6.04 0.06 17.77
CA VAL A 118 -6.80 1.10 18.46
C VAL A 118 -6.27 2.45 17.99
N ALA A 119 -7.18 3.31 17.57
CA ALA A 119 -6.89 4.70 17.18
C ALA A 119 -7.61 5.67 18.12
N THR A 120 -7.13 6.91 18.17
CA THR A 120 -7.69 7.96 19.06
C THR A 120 -8.37 9.07 18.28
N GLY A 121 -9.12 8.74 17.23
CA GLY A 121 -9.81 9.70 16.39
C GLY A 121 -9.00 10.16 15.16
N ASP A 122 -8.18 9.28 14.61
CA ASP A 122 -7.36 9.57 13.44
C ASP A 122 -8.14 9.38 12.12
N GLU A 123 -7.76 10.12 11.07
CA GLU A 123 -8.32 9.97 9.72
C GLU A 123 -7.80 8.73 8.97
N THR A 124 -6.83 8.06 9.54
CA THR A 124 -6.20 6.83 9.02
C THR A 124 -5.98 5.85 10.15
N ILE A 125 -6.22 4.57 9.89
CA ILE A 125 -5.87 3.48 10.81
C ILE A 125 -5.19 2.38 10.00
N SER A 126 -4.04 1.90 10.47
CA SER A 126 -3.25 0.89 9.76
C SER A 126 -2.58 -0.09 10.71
N THR A 127 -2.27 -1.28 10.18
CA THR A 127 -1.51 -2.31 10.88
C THR A 127 -0.67 -3.12 9.90
N ASP A 128 0.44 -3.65 10.38
CA ASP A 128 1.30 -4.60 9.68
C ASP A 128 1.15 -5.98 10.30
N VAL A 129 0.84 -6.98 9.48
CA VAL A 129 0.61 -8.36 9.92
C VAL A 129 1.71 -9.27 9.39
N ASP A 130 2.57 -9.74 10.27
CA ASP A 130 3.57 -10.75 9.94
C ASP A 130 2.91 -12.12 9.82
N THR A 131 2.92 -12.67 8.61
CA THR A 131 2.39 -14.02 8.36
C THR A 131 3.36 -15.13 8.72
N GLY A 132 4.65 -14.83 8.85
CA GLY A 132 5.74 -15.78 9.07
C GLY A 132 5.96 -16.76 7.91
N ARG A 133 5.35 -16.51 6.75
CA ARG A 133 5.43 -17.42 5.58
C ARG A 133 6.59 -17.03 4.67
N LYS A 134 7.45 -18.01 4.42
CA LYS A 134 8.55 -17.92 3.46
C LYS A 134 8.26 -18.86 2.29
N ALA A 135 8.70 -18.48 1.10
CA ALA A 135 8.57 -19.29 -0.09
C ALA A 135 9.72 -19.01 -1.07
N SER A 136 9.89 -19.91 -2.03
CA SER A 136 10.87 -19.74 -3.10
C SER A 136 10.40 -18.73 -4.14
N SER A 137 11.35 -18.09 -4.83
CA SER A 137 11.07 -17.24 -5.99
C SER A 137 10.14 -17.95 -6.99
N GLY A 138 9.22 -17.21 -7.59
CA GLY A 138 8.20 -17.72 -8.51
C GLY A 138 6.98 -18.34 -7.84
N THR A 139 6.96 -18.47 -6.50
CA THR A 139 5.76 -18.98 -5.79
C THR A 139 4.65 -17.95 -5.86
N SER A 140 3.48 -18.36 -6.38
CA SER A 140 2.27 -17.55 -6.37
C SER A 140 1.38 -17.90 -5.19
N GLY A 141 0.57 -16.94 -4.76
CA GLY A 141 -0.37 -17.09 -3.67
C GLY A 141 -1.47 -16.05 -3.71
N THR A 142 -2.39 -16.13 -2.76
CA THR A 142 -3.49 -15.19 -2.60
C THR A 142 -3.51 -14.70 -1.16
N VAL A 143 -3.61 -13.40 -0.99
CA VAL A 143 -3.89 -12.72 0.28
C VAL A 143 -5.38 -12.44 0.34
N PHE A 144 -6.01 -12.84 1.43
CA PHE A 144 -7.38 -12.51 1.77
C PHE A 144 -7.36 -11.75 3.09
N VAL A 145 -7.97 -10.55 3.13
CA VAL A 145 -8.08 -9.73 4.32
C VAL A 145 -9.56 -9.47 4.58
N SER A 146 -10.00 -9.71 5.80
CA SER A 146 -11.34 -9.36 6.24
C SER A 146 -11.30 -8.70 7.60
N GLY A 147 -12.16 -7.70 7.81
CA GLY A 147 -12.14 -6.97 9.06
C GLY A 147 -13.32 -6.04 9.25
N THR A 148 -13.28 -5.35 10.37
CA THR A 148 -14.24 -4.30 10.73
C THR A 148 -13.48 -3.14 11.34
N ALA A 149 -13.74 -1.94 10.84
CA ALA A 149 -13.28 -0.69 11.41
C ALA A 149 -14.43 0.00 12.17
N VAL A 150 -14.09 0.70 13.23
CA VAL A 150 -14.99 1.51 14.02
C VAL A 150 -14.55 2.96 13.96
N ALA A 151 -15.49 3.87 13.70
CA ALA A 151 -15.24 5.30 13.69
C ALA A 151 -16.42 6.04 14.32
N LEU A 152 -16.23 7.29 14.72
CA LEU A 152 -17.28 8.13 15.29
C LEU A 152 -18.38 8.46 14.28
N ASN A 153 -18.04 8.51 12.98
CA ASN A 153 -18.99 8.69 11.89
C ASN A 153 -19.39 7.34 11.28
N ALA A 154 -20.59 7.26 10.72
CA ALA A 154 -21.08 6.06 10.06
C ALA A 154 -20.23 5.72 8.82
N LEU A 155 -19.62 4.54 8.81
CA LEU A 155 -18.87 4.00 7.70
C LEU A 155 -19.76 3.21 6.74
N ALA A 156 -19.42 3.19 5.44
CA ALA A 156 -20.04 2.26 4.51
C ALA A 156 -19.89 0.82 5.03
N ASN A 157 -20.87 -0.03 4.73
CA ASN A 157 -20.90 -1.44 5.16
C ASN A 157 -20.79 -1.65 6.69
N GLY A 158 -21.11 -0.63 7.52
CA GLY A 158 -20.89 -0.67 8.96
C GLY A 158 -19.42 -0.84 9.34
N GLY A 159 -18.50 -0.39 8.47
CA GLY A 159 -17.05 -0.56 8.63
C GLY A 159 -16.52 -1.94 8.26
N GLN A 160 -17.37 -2.86 7.80
CA GLN A 160 -16.94 -4.20 7.37
C GLN A 160 -16.28 -4.16 5.99
N PHE A 161 -15.22 -4.93 5.82
CA PHE A 161 -14.54 -5.10 4.54
C PHE A 161 -14.01 -6.52 4.37
N SER A 162 -13.96 -6.96 3.12
CA SER A 162 -13.36 -8.20 2.70
C SER A 162 -12.74 -7.98 1.31
N ILE A 163 -11.45 -8.25 1.19
CA ILE A 163 -10.67 -8.04 -0.03
C ILE A 163 -9.78 -9.24 -0.31
N SER A 164 -9.46 -9.43 -1.58
CA SER A 164 -8.55 -10.49 -2.01
C SER A 164 -7.69 -10.02 -3.17
N TYR A 165 -6.40 -10.37 -3.16
CA TYR A 165 -5.48 -10.08 -4.26
C TYR A 165 -4.38 -11.14 -4.35
N ASP A 166 -3.85 -11.30 -5.56
CA ASP A 166 -2.79 -12.26 -5.83
C ASP A 166 -1.41 -11.65 -5.56
N ILE A 167 -0.49 -12.53 -5.17
CA ILE A 167 0.91 -12.21 -4.93
C ILE A 167 1.82 -13.18 -5.67
N THR A 168 3.04 -12.74 -5.98
CA THR A 168 4.10 -13.60 -6.50
C THR A 168 5.43 -13.23 -5.86
N ILE A 169 6.11 -14.21 -5.29
CA ILE A 169 7.43 -14.05 -4.66
C ILE A 169 8.48 -13.79 -5.77
N PRO A 170 9.26 -12.71 -5.69
CA PRO A 170 10.23 -12.30 -6.71
C PRO A 170 11.44 -13.23 -6.81
#